data_e2bf8f2c66e506167e76f88c994245f6
#
_entry.id   e2bf8f2c66e506167e76f88c994245f6
#
_cell.length_a   1.000
_cell.length_b   1.000
_cell.length_c   1.000
_cell.angle_alpha   90.00
_cell.angle_beta   90.00
_cell.angle_gamma   90.00
#
_symmetry.space_group_name_H-M   'P 1'
#
loop_
_entity.id
_entity.type
_entity.pdbx_description
1 polymer ?
#
loop_
_entity_poly.entity_id
_entity_poly.type
_entity_poly.pdbx_seq_one_letter_code
_entity_poly.pdbx_strand_id
1 'polypeptide(L)'
;MRAATISVVDPGHQTGGVKPLQLILARELASNLATPMHLIDARGMLVFYNDAAAVLLGKSFGEVGEIPAEEFGTLLRMKTPDGKSLRRRDSPSAIAFSERRPTHMTLAATGFDGVERLVHATAFPLFGTSDEMHGVVSVFWQVGAEQDSA
;
A
#
# COMPACT_ATOMS: atom_id res chain seq x y z
N MET A 1 21.70 5.93 -23.83
CA MET A 1 21.63 5.29 -23.48
C MET A 1 21.72 5.19 -23.06
N ARG A 2 21.09 5.64 -23.50
CA ARG A 2 20.75 4.93 -23.21
C ARG A 2 20.75 5.13 -22.46
N ALA A 3 20.34 5.46 -22.65
CA ALA A 3 20.00 5.04 -22.08
C ALA A 3 19.88 4.95 -21.46
N ALA A 4 19.47 5.15 -21.80
CA ALA A 4 19.18 4.55 -21.39
C ALA A 4 18.98 4.29 -20.99
N THR A 5 18.69 4.34 -21.33
CA THR A 5 18.43 3.65 -21.16
C THR A 5 18.27 3.40 -20.85
N ILE A 6 17.91 3.58 -21.18
CA ILE A 6 17.62 3.00 -21.05
C ILE A 6 17.32 2.73 -21.14
N SER A 7 17.00 2.76 -21.54
CA SER A 7 16.72 2.09 -21.73
C SER A 7 16.50 1.80 -21.90
N VAL A 8 16.19 1.82 -22.36
CA VAL A 8 16.08 1.13 -22.67
C VAL A 8 16.00 0.52 -22.81
N VAL A 9 15.59 0.72 -23.43
CA VAL A 9 15.75 -0.50 -23.50
C VAL A 9 14.71 -1.45 -24.00
N ASP A 10 14.82 -2.58 -24.28
CA ASP A 10 13.81 -3.55 -24.61
C ASP A 10 12.52 -3.39 -23.84
N PRO A 11 11.48 -2.78 -24.41
CA PRO A 11 10.29 -2.43 -23.64
C PRO A 11 9.49 -3.64 -23.17
N GLY A 12 9.50 -4.73 -23.90
CA GLY A 12 8.64 -5.84 -23.57
C GLY A 12 8.95 -6.47 -22.24
N HIS A 13 10.17 -6.80 -21.99
CA HIS A 13 10.51 -7.47 -20.74
C HIS A 13 10.93 -6.50 -19.66
N GLN A 14 11.20 -5.27 -20.01
CA GLN A 14 11.65 -4.30 -19.04
C GLN A 14 10.54 -3.65 -18.27
N THR A 15 9.32 -3.76 -18.75
CA THR A 15 8.20 -3.09 -18.06
C THR A 15 8.11 -3.48 -16.60
N GLY A 16 8.39 -4.74 -16.28
CA GLY A 16 8.34 -5.19 -14.91
C GLY A 16 9.48 -4.67 -14.06
N GLY A 17 10.60 -4.28 -14.70
CA GLY A 17 11.78 -3.86 -13.97
C GLY A 17 11.89 -2.36 -13.76
N VAL A 18 11.07 -1.57 -14.45
CA VAL A 18 11.15 -0.12 -14.40
C VAL A 18 10.04 0.41 -13.49
N LYS A 19 10.44 1.17 -12.48
CA LYS A 19 9.48 1.76 -11.56
C LYS A 19 9.41 3.27 -11.78
N PRO A 20 8.20 3.85 -11.71
CA PRO A 20 8.05 5.30 -11.83
C PRO A 20 8.80 6.01 -10.71
N LEU A 21 9.30 7.20 -11.01
CA LEU A 21 10.02 8.00 -10.04
C LEU A 21 9.17 8.27 -8.80
N GLN A 22 7.87 8.55 -9.00
CA GLN A 22 6.98 8.81 -7.88
C GLN A 22 6.92 7.65 -6.90
N LEU A 23 6.91 6.43 -7.42
CA LEU A 23 6.86 5.25 -6.57
C LEU A 23 8.17 5.03 -5.82
N ILE A 24 9.30 5.30 -6.50
CA ILE A 24 10.62 5.21 -5.87
C ILE A 24 10.73 6.21 -4.73
N LEU A 25 10.30 7.46 -4.96
CA LEU A 25 10.34 8.49 -3.95
C LEU A 25 9.40 8.18 -2.79
N ALA A 26 8.23 7.62 -3.08
CA ALA A 26 7.30 7.21 -2.04
C ALA A 26 7.90 6.12 -1.16
N ARG A 27 8.62 5.17 -1.76
CA ARG A 27 9.29 4.12 -1.00
C ARG A 27 10.39 4.68 -0.12
N GLU A 28 11.17 5.64 -0.63
CA GLU A 28 12.21 6.29 0.16
C GLU A 28 11.61 7.01 1.34
N LEU A 29 10.52 7.75 1.11
CA LEU A 29 9.82 8.43 2.18
C LEU A 29 9.30 7.44 3.21
N ALA A 30 8.65 6.38 2.75
CA ALA A 30 8.07 5.36 3.64
C ALA A 30 9.14 4.73 4.53
N SER A 31 10.34 4.50 3.98
CA SER A 31 11.42 3.87 4.72
C SER A 31 11.90 4.72 5.88
N ASN A 32 11.60 6.02 5.87
CA ASN A 32 12.04 6.95 6.91
C ASN A 32 10.90 7.40 7.82
N LEU A 33 9.70 6.87 7.63
CA LEU A 33 8.55 7.25 8.45
C LEU A 33 8.31 6.25 9.57
N ALA A 34 7.90 6.77 10.71
CA ALA A 34 7.47 5.94 11.83
C ALA A 34 6.00 5.53 11.71
N THR A 35 5.28 6.04 10.74
CA THR A 35 3.87 5.72 10.53
C THR A 35 3.75 4.57 9.55
N PRO A 36 2.90 3.56 9.83
CA PRO A 36 2.71 2.45 8.90
C PRO A 36 2.26 2.91 7.52
N MET A 37 2.88 2.36 6.49
CA MET A 37 2.65 2.79 5.12
C MET A 37 2.90 1.64 4.17
N HIS A 38 2.03 1.47 3.16
CA HIS A 38 2.30 0.50 2.10
C HIS A 38 2.07 1.12 0.73
N LEU A 39 2.67 0.50 -0.26
CA LEU A 39 2.66 0.99 -1.64
C LEU A 39 2.16 -0.10 -2.57
N ILE A 40 1.27 0.29 -3.48
CA ILE A 40 0.74 -0.58 -4.52
C ILE A 40 1.12 0.06 -5.85
N ASP A 41 1.66 -0.72 -6.78
CA ASP A 41 2.03 -0.17 -8.08
C ASP A 41 0.84 -0.13 -9.05
N ALA A 42 1.09 0.39 -10.25
CA ALA A 42 0.02 0.57 -11.24
C ALA A 42 -0.58 -0.74 -11.74
N ARG A 43 0.12 -1.86 -11.54
CA ARG A 43 -0.39 -3.18 -11.90
C ARG A 43 -1.27 -3.78 -10.81
N GLY A 44 -1.38 -3.11 -9.66
CA GLY A 44 -2.15 -3.64 -8.54
C GLY A 44 -1.35 -4.57 -7.64
N MET A 45 -0.02 -4.48 -7.67
CA MET A 45 0.84 -5.29 -6.82
C MET A 45 1.25 -4.52 -5.59
N LEU A 46 1.18 -5.16 -4.43
CA LEU A 46 1.82 -4.63 -3.23
C LEU A 46 3.32 -4.76 -3.43
N VAL A 47 4.02 -3.64 -3.46
CA VAL A 47 5.45 -3.63 -3.77
C VAL A 47 6.32 -3.24 -2.59
N PHE A 48 5.72 -2.77 -1.50
CA PHE A 48 6.49 -2.42 -0.31
C PHE A 48 5.57 -2.08 0.85
N TYR A 49 6.02 -2.36 2.06
CA TYR A 49 5.54 -1.67 3.25
C TYR A 49 6.71 -1.48 4.21
N ASN A 50 6.62 -0.45 5.04
CA ASN A 50 7.74 -0.06 5.88
C ASN A 50 7.77 -0.84 7.21
N ASP A 51 8.81 -0.61 8.00
CA ASP A 51 8.99 -1.31 9.26
C ASP A 51 7.86 -1.00 10.24
N ALA A 52 7.35 0.23 10.23
CA ALA A 52 6.22 0.56 11.09
C ALA A 52 4.99 -0.29 10.74
N ALA A 53 4.75 -0.52 9.46
CA ALA A 53 3.68 -1.41 9.03
C ALA A 53 3.95 -2.85 9.45
N ALA A 54 5.21 -3.28 9.38
CA ALA A 54 5.58 -4.63 9.77
C ALA A 54 5.23 -4.91 11.24
N VAL A 55 5.38 -3.92 12.10
CA VAL A 55 5.03 -4.06 13.51
C VAL A 55 3.54 -4.36 13.68
N LEU A 56 2.69 -3.62 12.97
CA LEU A 56 1.25 -3.87 13.06
C LEU A 56 0.82 -5.15 12.35
N LEU A 57 1.50 -5.50 11.26
CA LEU A 57 1.11 -6.64 10.45
C LEU A 57 1.66 -7.96 10.99
N GLY A 58 2.74 -7.91 11.76
CA GLY A 58 3.31 -9.11 12.35
C GLY A 58 4.32 -9.84 11.48
N LYS A 59 4.64 -9.29 10.30
CA LYS A 59 5.67 -9.82 9.40
C LYS A 59 6.33 -8.70 8.67
N SER A 60 7.61 -8.85 8.37
CA SER A 60 8.32 -7.86 7.55
C SER A 60 7.93 -8.01 6.09
N PHE A 61 8.14 -6.96 5.32
CA PHE A 61 7.89 -7.04 3.89
C PHE A 61 8.82 -8.05 3.23
N GLY A 62 10.05 -8.19 3.73
CA GLY A 62 10.97 -9.20 3.21
C GLY A 62 10.42 -10.62 3.33
N GLU A 63 9.60 -10.88 4.35
CA GLU A 63 8.98 -12.19 4.53
C GLU A 63 7.77 -12.40 3.63
N VAL A 64 7.00 -11.34 3.39
CA VAL A 64 5.77 -11.43 2.59
C VAL A 64 6.10 -11.37 1.10
N GLY A 65 6.95 -10.42 0.71
CA GLY A 65 7.30 -10.21 -0.68
C GLY A 65 6.22 -9.48 -1.47
N GLU A 66 6.48 -9.28 -2.75
CA GLU A 66 5.50 -8.64 -3.64
C GLU A 66 4.38 -9.63 -3.93
N ILE A 67 3.15 -9.20 -3.68
CA ILE A 67 1.96 -10.02 -3.94
C ILE A 67 0.88 -9.11 -4.50
N PRO A 68 -0.13 -9.66 -5.19
CA PRO A 68 -1.26 -8.84 -5.60
C PRO A 68 -1.91 -8.17 -4.39
N ALA A 69 -2.25 -6.88 -4.54
CA ALA A 69 -2.90 -6.15 -3.46
C ALA A 69 -4.21 -6.82 -3.03
N GLU A 70 -4.89 -7.44 -3.97
CA GLU A 70 -6.11 -8.18 -3.71
C GLU A 70 -5.87 -9.36 -2.76
N GLU A 71 -4.79 -10.08 -2.97
CA GLU A 71 -4.42 -11.19 -2.09
C GLU A 71 -4.02 -10.67 -0.71
N PHE A 72 -3.27 -9.59 -0.66
CA PHE A 72 -2.87 -8.96 0.59
C PHE A 72 -4.10 -8.58 1.41
N GLY A 73 -5.07 -7.94 0.76
CA GLY A 73 -6.32 -7.57 1.42
C GLY A 73 -7.09 -8.76 1.96
N THR A 74 -7.09 -9.86 1.21
CA THR A 74 -7.77 -11.09 1.65
C THR A 74 -7.09 -11.67 2.89
N LEU A 75 -5.76 -11.64 2.92
CA LEU A 75 -5.03 -12.17 4.08
C LEU A 75 -5.30 -11.36 5.34
N LEU A 76 -5.58 -10.07 5.22
CA LEU A 76 -5.85 -9.20 6.36
C LEU A 76 -7.29 -9.30 6.88
N ARG A 77 -8.14 -10.02 6.20
CA ARG A 77 -9.53 -10.28 6.62
C ARG A 77 -10.24 -9.02 7.11
N MET A 78 -10.24 -7.99 6.28
CA MET A 78 -10.77 -6.69 6.66
C MET A 78 -12.26 -6.72 6.94
N LYS A 79 -12.66 -5.95 7.95
CA LYS A 79 -14.05 -5.81 8.36
C LYS A 79 -14.36 -4.35 8.61
N THR A 80 -15.65 -4.01 8.50
CA THR A 80 -16.12 -2.72 8.99
C THR A 80 -16.01 -2.68 10.51
N PRO A 81 -16.03 -1.49 11.13
CA PRO A 81 -15.94 -1.41 12.59
C PRO A 81 -17.04 -2.19 13.32
N ASP A 82 -18.21 -2.36 12.70
CA ASP A 82 -19.31 -3.13 13.30
C ASP A 82 -19.21 -4.62 13.02
N GLY A 83 -18.10 -5.08 12.42
CA GLY A 83 -17.81 -6.51 12.30
C GLY A 83 -18.23 -7.18 11.02
N LYS A 84 -18.74 -6.44 10.04
CA LYS A 84 -19.11 -7.01 8.75
C LYS A 84 -17.90 -7.14 7.86
N SER A 85 -17.81 -8.25 7.11
CA SER A 85 -16.74 -8.44 6.14
C SER A 85 -16.71 -7.29 5.15
N LEU A 86 -15.53 -6.75 4.90
CA LEU A 86 -15.34 -5.71 3.92
C LEU A 86 -14.92 -6.38 2.61
N ARG A 87 -15.64 -6.07 1.52
CA ARG A 87 -15.27 -6.62 0.22
C ARG A 87 -13.96 -5.99 -0.23
N ARG A 88 -13.17 -6.75 -0.99
CA ARG A 88 -11.86 -6.26 -1.44
C ARG A 88 -11.96 -4.92 -2.17
N ARG A 89 -12.98 -4.78 -3.02
CA ARG A 89 -13.17 -3.55 -3.81
C ARG A 89 -13.59 -2.36 -2.97
N ASP A 90 -13.96 -2.59 -1.72
CA ASP A 90 -14.42 -1.52 -0.82
C ASP A 90 -13.34 -1.09 0.17
N SER A 91 -12.12 -1.65 0.07
CA SER A 91 -11.01 -1.22 0.91
C SER A 91 -10.52 0.16 0.47
N PRO A 92 -9.87 0.90 1.37
CA PRO A 92 -9.40 2.25 1.01
C PRO A 92 -8.48 2.24 -0.22
N SER A 93 -7.52 1.32 -0.27
CA SER A 93 -6.58 1.30 -1.39
C SER A 93 -7.27 0.88 -2.69
N ALA A 94 -8.23 -0.05 -2.62
CA ALA A 94 -8.94 -0.46 -3.82
C ALA A 94 -9.78 0.68 -4.40
N ILE A 95 -10.43 1.45 -3.54
CA ILE A 95 -11.22 2.61 -3.98
C ILE A 95 -10.29 3.68 -4.58
N ALA A 96 -9.17 3.97 -3.91
CA ALA A 96 -8.22 4.94 -4.43
C ALA A 96 -7.68 4.50 -5.79
N PHE A 97 -7.45 3.20 -5.96
CA PHE A 97 -6.94 2.65 -7.20
C PHE A 97 -7.98 2.77 -8.33
N SER A 98 -9.22 2.33 -8.05
CA SER A 98 -10.24 2.26 -9.10
C SER A 98 -10.91 3.60 -9.37
N GLU A 99 -11.11 4.42 -8.35
CA GLU A 99 -11.80 5.71 -8.51
C GLU A 99 -10.84 6.87 -8.65
N ARG A 100 -9.54 6.62 -8.53
CA ARG A 100 -8.49 7.61 -8.77
C ARG A 100 -8.65 8.84 -7.87
N ARG A 101 -9.00 8.62 -6.62
CA ARG A 101 -9.22 9.69 -5.63
C ARG A 101 -8.79 9.24 -4.26
N PRO A 102 -8.46 10.18 -3.37
CA PRO A 102 -8.16 9.81 -1.98
C PRO A 102 -9.36 9.17 -1.29
N THR A 103 -9.08 8.26 -0.38
CA THR A 103 -10.09 7.55 0.40
C THR A 103 -9.62 7.49 1.85
N HIS A 104 -10.55 7.67 2.76
CA HIS A 104 -10.28 7.57 4.19
C HIS A 104 -11.34 6.69 4.84
N MET A 105 -10.92 5.78 5.70
CA MET A 105 -11.84 4.81 6.30
C MET A 105 -11.27 4.27 7.61
N THR A 106 -12.18 3.97 8.54
CA THR A 106 -11.84 3.19 9.74
C THR A 106 -12.28 1.76 9.49
N LEU A 107 -11.40 0.80 9.77
CA LEU A 107 -11.72 -0.61 9.55
C LEU A 107 -10.95 -1.48 10.54
N ALA A 108 -11.38 -2.73 10.65
CA ALA A 108 -10.67 -3.73 11.42
C ALA A 108 -9.90 -4.62 10.47
N ALA A 109 -8.66 -4.90 10.80
CA ALA A 109 -7.81 -5.78 10.00
C ALA A 109 -7.10 -6.75 10.93
N THR A 110 -6.92 -7.99 10.46
CA THR A 110 -6.22 -9.01 11.22
C THR A 110 -4.82 -9.18 10.63
N GLY A 111 -3.81 -8.96 11.46
CA GLY A 111 -2.43 -9.12 11.03
C GLY A 111 -2.04 -10.57 10.84
N PHE A 112 -0.82 -10.79 10.36
CA PHE A 112 -0.28 -12.15 10.19
C PHE A 112 -0.06 -12.84 11.54
N ASP A 113 -0.04 -12.06 12.61
CA ASP A 113 0.05 -12.59 13.99
C ASP A 113 -1.31 -13.03 14.53
N GLY A 114 -2.37 -12.93 13.75
CA GLY A 114 -3.71 -13.32 14.15
C GLY A 114 -4.43 -12.29 15.01
N VAL A 115 -3.84 -11.14 15.25
CA VAL A 115 -4.42 -10.10 16.11
C VAL A 115 -5.24 -9.14 15.27
N GLU A 116 -6.50 -8.97 15.62
CA GLU A 116 -7.36 -8.00 14.96
C GLU A 116 -7.18 -6.63 15.61
N ARG A 117 -6.99 -5.63 14.76
CA ARG A 117 -6.80 -4.26 15.23
C ARG A 117 -7.72 -3.33 14.47
N LEU A 118 -8.25 -2.34 15.17
CA LEU A 118 -9.02 -1.27 14.53
C LEU A 118 -8.04 -0.20 14.07
N VAL A 119 -8.09 0.14 12.80
CA VAL A 119 -7.16 1.11 12.22
C VAL A 119 -7.91 2.19 11.45
N HIS A 120 -7.31 3.37 11.44
CA HIS A 120 -7.66 4.41 10.48
C HIS A 120 -6.72 4.25 9.29
N ALA A 121 -7.26 4.32 8.08
CA ALA A 121 -6.48 4.18 6.87
C ALA A 121 -6.85 5.28 5.90
N THR A 122 -5.85 5.87 5.29
CA THR A 122 -6.05 6.79 4.18
C THR A 122 -5.21 6.31 3.01
N ALA A 123 -5.80 6.30 1.84
CA ALA A 123 -5.12 5.86 0.63
C ALA A 123 -5.29 6.93 -0.43
N PHE A 124 -4.27 7.14 -1.23
CA PHE A 124 -4.34 8.13 -2.29
C PHE A 124 -3.51 7.69 -3.48
N PRO A 125 -3.96 8.02 -4.70
CA PRO A 125 -3.23 7.65 -5.90
C PRO A 125 -2.05 8.57 -6.14
N LEU A 126 -1.02 8.02 -6.78
CA LEU A 126 0.13 8.77 -7.26
C LEU A 126 -0.01 8.94 -8.77
N PHE A 127 0.03 10.17 -9.23
CA PHE A 127 -0.09 10.47 -10.65
C PHE A 127 1.21 10.99 -11.23
N GLY A 128 1.47 10.65 -12.48
CA GLY A 128 2.56 11.22 -13.24
C GLY A 128 2.14 12.52 -13.91
N THR A 129 3.02 13.04 -14.76
CA THR A 129 2.80 14.34 -15.41
C THR A 129 1.66 14.34 -16.41
N SER A 130 1.29 13.16 -16.92
CA SER A 130 0.21 13.04 -17.93
C SER A 130 -1.04 12.40 -17.32
N ASP A 131 -1.21 12.54 -16.03
CA ASP A 131 -2.35 11.96 -15.29
C ASP A 131 -2.40 10.44 -15.30
N GLU A 132 -1.34 9.76 -15.75
CA GLU A 132 -1.31 8.33 -15.59
C GLU A 132 -1.07 7.98 -14.12
N MET A 133 -1.76 6.96 -13.63
CA MET A 133 -1.61 6.53 -12.25
C MET A 133 -0.41 5.60 -12.13
N HIS A 134 0.51 5.94 -11.23
CA HIS A 134 1.71 5.16 -11.00
C HIS A 134 1.58 4.20 -9.83
N GLY A 135 0.58 4.39 -9.01
CA GLY A 135 0.36 3.52 -7.87
C GLY A 135 -0.52 4.19 -6.82
N VAL A 136 -0.62 3.53 -5.68
CA VAL A 136 -1.42 4.01 -4.54
C VAL A 136 -0.56 3.92 -3.30
N VAL A 137 -0.61 4.97 -2.49
CA VAL A 137 0.01 5.00 -1.16
C VAL A 137 -1.10 4.84 -0.13
N SER A 138 -0.88 3.97 0.84
CA SER A 138 -1.77 3.88 2.01
C SER A 138 -0.98 4.16 3.26
N VAL A 139 -1.54 5.02 4.10
CA VAL A 139 -1.00 5.33 5.42
C VAL A 139 -2.06 4.90 6.42
N PHE A 140 -1.64 4.17 7.44
CA PHE A 140 -2.62 3.67 8.41
C PHE A 140 -2.02 3.70 9.81
N TRP A 141 -2.89 3.73 10.82
CA TRP A 141 -2.45 3.74 12.22
C TRP A 141 -3.56 3.15 13.07
N GLN A 142 -3.16 2.56 14.18
CA GLN A 142 -4.10 1.94 15.08
C GLN A 142 -4.92 3.00 15.79
N VAL A 143 -6.23 2.76 15.89
CA VAL A 143 -7.13 3.66 16.62
C VAL A 143 -6.70 3.71 18.09
N GLY A 144 -6.55 4.92 18.59
CA GLY A 144 -6.12 5.12 19.97
C GLY A 144 -4.63 5.23 20.15
N ALA A 145 -3.82 4.96 19.12
CA ALA A 145 -2.37 5.01 19.24
C ALA A 145 -1.87 6.39 19.64
N GLU A 146 -2.47 7.43 19.08
CA GLU A 146 -2.09 8.79 19.41
C GLU A 146 -2.45 9.14 20.86
N GLN A 147 -3.46 8.49 21.44
CA GLN A 147 -3.84 8.68 22.84
C GLN A 147 -2.83 8.01 23.76
N ASP A 148 -2.31 6.87 23.34
CA ASP A 148 -1.34 6.13 24.14
C ASP A 148 -0.02 6.87 24.23
N SER A 149 0.30 7.67 23.24
CA SER A 149 1.54 8.43 23.21
C SER A 149 1.45 9.74 23.98
N ALA A 150 0.26 10.12 24.40
CA ALA A 150 0.08 11.31 25.22
C ALA A 150 0.33 11.01 26.69
#